data_c795ef922cb3899f984926168e8d36bb
#
_entry.id   c795ef922cb3899f984926168e8d36bb
#
_cell.length_a   1.000
_cell.length_b   1.000
_cell.length_c   1.000
_cell.angle_alpha   90.00
_cell.angle_beta   90.00
_cell.angle_gamma   90.00
#
_symmetry.space_group_name_H-M   'P 1'
#
loop_
_entity.id
_entity.type
_entity.pdbx_description
1 polymer ?
#
loop_
_entity_poly.entity_id
_entity_poly.type
_entity_poly.pdbx_seq_one_letter_code
_entity_poly.pdbx_strand_id
1 'polypeptide(L)'
;MERLTVTLGERSYPITIAAGLFNDPASFLPLKSGDQAMLVTNETLAPLYLDTVRSALKQSGVNVDSVILPDGEQYKSLAVMDTVFTALLQKPHGRDTTLVALGGGVIGDLTGFAAASYQRGVRFIQVPTTLLSQVDSSVGGKTAVNHPLGKNMIGAFWQPVSVVVDLNCLKTLPKRELASGLAEVIKYGVILDGEFFSWLENNIDALLALDDTAMAYCIRRCCELKAEVVAADERETGLRALLNLGHTFGHAIEAEMGYGNWLHGEAVAAGMVMAARTRSEEHTS
;
A
#
# COMPACT_ATOMS: atom_id res chain seq x y z
N MET A 1 1.92 6.78 18.80
CA MET A 1 2.08 5.49 18.07
C MET A 1 0.74 4.76 18.11
N GLU A 2 0.16 4.53 16.95
CA GLU A 2 -1.05 3.75 16.79
C GLU A 2 -0.71 2.33 16.33
N ARG A 3 -1.48 1.35 16.76
CA ARG A 3 -1.29 -0.05 16.35
C ARG A 3 -2.65 -0.73 16.22
N LEU A 4 -2.86 -1.43 15.13
CA LEU A 4 -4.03 -2.26 14.89
C LEU A 4 -3.60 -3.63 14.32
N THR A 5 -4.53 -4.57 14.32
CA THR A 5 -4.29 -5.92 13.78
C THR A 5 -5.33 -6.23 12.72
N VAL A 6 -4.87 -6.66 11.55
CA VAL A 6 -5.75 -7.28 10.55
C VAL A 6 -5.96 -8.73 10.94
N THR A 7 -7.20 -9.09 11.28
CA THR A 7 -7.55 -10.40 11.85
C THR A 7 -7.90 -11.39 10.74
N LEU A 8 -7.00 -12.33 10.48
CA LEU A 8 -7.13 -13.38 9.45
C LEU A 8 -6.72 -14.78 9.98
N GLY A 9 -7.04 -15.07 11.26
CA GLY A 9 -6.62 -16.31 11.92
C GLY A 9 -5.08 -16.37 12.02
N GLU A 10 -4.50 -17.45 11.54
CA GLU A 10 -3.04 -17.66 11.55
C GLU A 10 -2.26 -16.67 10.68
N ARG A 11 -2.92 -16.01 9.74
CA ARG A 11 -2.33 -14.99 8.84
C ARG A 11 -2.57 -13.56 9.31
N SER A 12 -3.00 -13.38 10.56
CA SER A 12 -3.18 -12.06 11.17
C SER A 12 -1.85 -11.33 11.27
N TYR A 13 -1.86 -10.02 11.05
CA TYR A 13 -0.65 -9.21 11.10
C TYR A 13 -0.90 -7.82 11.68
N PRO A 14 0.12 -7.21 12.33
CA PRO A 14 0.03 -5.86 12.86
C PRO A 14 0.25 -4.81 11.77
N ILE A 15 -0.41 -3.65 11.94
CA ILE A 15 -0.09 -2.39 11.28
C ILE A 15 0.34 -1.42 12.37
N THR A 16 1.53 -0.84 12.26
CA THR A 16 2.07 0.15 13.19
C THR A 16 2.19 1.49 12.48
N ILE A 17 1.67 2.56 13.09
CA ILE A 17 1.59 3.91 12.51
C ILE A 17 2.20 4.90 13.49
N ALA A 18 3.27 5.58 13.13
CA ALA A 18 3.87 6.68 13.88
C ALA A 18 4.88 7.45 13.00
N ALA A 19 5.34 8.60 13.48
CA ALA A 19 6.48 9.28 12.90
C ALA A 19 7.79 8.63 13.39
N GLY A 20 8.77 8.50 12.49
CA GLY A 20 10.13 8.06 12.80
C GLY A 20 10.35 6.56 12.89
N LEU A 21 9.39 5.74 12.45
CA LEU A 21 9.49 4.28 12.49
C LEU A 21 10.62 3.72 11.62
N PHE A 22 11.02 4.41 10.57
CA PHE A 22 12.12 3.97 9.70
C PHE A 22 13.48 3.95 10.41
N ASN A 23 13.61 4.70 11.51
CA ASN A 23 14.83 4.72 12.32
C ASN A 23 14.79 3.75 13.51
N ASP A 24 13.63 3.14 13.81
CA ASP A 24 13.45 2.24 14.94
C ASP A 24 13.58 0.77 14.51
N PRO A 25 14.65 0.07 14.92
CA PRO A 25 14.85 -1.34 14.64
C PRO A 25 13.67 -2.24 15.05
N ALA A 26 12.96 -1.89 16.14
CA ALA A 26 11.82 -2.67 16.63
C ALA A 26 10.58 -2.58 15.73
N SER A 27 10.53 -1.61 14.81
CA SER A 27 9.42 -1.44 13.87
C SER A 27 9.29 -2.59 12.88
N PHE A 28 10.39 -3.31 12.59
CA PHE A 28 10.45 -4.33 11.55
C PHE A 28 10.25 -5.76 12.08
N LEU A 29 9.61 -5.91 13.22
CA LEU A 29 9.21 -7.24 13.68
C LEU A 29 8.29 -7.92 12.65
N PRO A 30 8.41 -9.24 12.43
CA PRO A 30 9.12 -10.22 13.27
C PRO A 30 10.58 -10.50 12.87
N LEU A 31 11.23 -9.62 12.09
CA LEU A 31 12.65 -9.77 11.77
C LEU A 31 13.51 -9.70 13.05
N LYS A 32 14.49 -10.59 13.16
CA LYS A 32 15.39 -10.71 14.30
C LYS A 32 16.84 -10.95 13.86
N SER A 33 17.76 -10.88 14.80
CA SER A 33 19.18 -11.13 14.55
C SER A 33 19.42 -12.47 13.85
N GLY A 34 20.21 -12.45 12.79
CA GLY A 34 20.53 -13.59 11.95
C GLY A 34 19.57 -13.81 10.78
N ASP A 35 18.37 -13.22 10.77
CA ASP A 35 17.44 -13.29 9.64
C ASP A 35 18.05 -12.63 8.39
N GLN A 36 17.57 -13.03 7.21
CA GLN A 36 17.90 -12.42 5.93
C GLN A 36 16.73 -11.55 5.43
N ALA A 37 17.04 -10.37 4.90
CA ALA A 37 16.06 -9.50 4.28
C ALA A 37 16.53 -8.98 2.92
N MET A 38 15.64 -8.96 1.94
CA MET A 38 15.82 -8.24 0.67
C MET A 38 14.94 -6.98 0.69
N LEU A 39 15.58 -5.82 0.76
CA LEU A 39 14.90 -4.53 0.72
C LEU A 39 14.67 -4.11 -0.73
N VAL A 40 13.40 -4.05 -1.14
CA VAL A 40 12.97 -3.70 -2.50
C VAL A 40 12.43 -2.27 -2.48
N THR A 41 12.98 -1.42 -3.31
CA THR A 41 12.56 -0.01 -3.46
C THR A 41 12.74 0.46 -4.90
N ASN A 42 12.43 1.72 -5.20
CA ASN A 42 12.68 2.31 -6.52
C ASN A 42 13.73 3.43 -6.47
N GLU A 43 14.14 3.89 -7.65
CA GLU A 43 15.17 4.93 -7.82
C GLU A 43 14.81 6.29 -7.22
N THR A 44 13.50 6.62 -7.12
CA THR A 44 13.02 7.86 -6.50
C THR A 44 13.13 7.82 -4.98
N LEU A 45 12.84 6.67 -4.36
CA LEU A 45 12.80 6.52 -2.90
C LEU A 45 14.14 6.09 -2.30
N ALA A 46 14.98 5.42 -3.08
CA ALA A 46 16.28 4.94 -2.61
C ALA A 46 17.13 6.06 -1.97
N PRO A 47 17.32 7.23 -2.59
CA PRO A 47 18.11 8.31 -1.98
C PRO A 47 17.47 8.92 -0.73
N LEU A 48 16.16 8.75 -0.53
CA LEU A 48 15.43 9.32 0.60
C LEU A 48 15.45 8.39 1.83
N TYR A 49 15.24 7.09 1.64
CA TYR A 49 14.88 6.21 2.75
C TYR A 49 15.68 4.90 2.83
N LEU A 50 16.31 4.45 1.73
CA LEU A 50 16.95 3.13 1.68
C LEU A 50 17.99 2.94 2.78
N ASP A 51 18.88 3.90 2.97
CA ASP A 51 19.95 3.79 3.95
C ASP A 51 19.44 3.86 5.39
N THR A 52 18.39 4.64 5.65
CA THR A 52 17.74 4.73 6.96
C THR A 52 17.14 3.37 7.35
N VAL A 53 16.29 2.79 6.49
CA VAL A 53 15.65 1.50 6.76
C VAL A 53 16.69 0.38 6.82
N ARG A 54 17.66 0.37 5.92
CA ARG A 54 18.78 -0.59 5.94
C ARG A 54 19.56 -0.54 7.25
N SER A 55 19.84 0.66 7.74
CA SER A 55 20.56 0.87 9.00
C SER A 55 19.78 0.36 10.20
N ALA A 56 18.48 0.64 10.28
CA ALA A 56 17.61 0.13 11.34
C ALA A 56 17.56 -1.41 11.35
N LEU A 57 17.40 -2.05 10.18
CA LEU A 57 17.42 -3.51 10.06
C LEU A 57 18.76 -4.10 10.48
N LYS A 58 19.89 -3.50 10.07
CA LYS A 58 21.23 -3.95 10.47
C LYS A 58 21.48 -3.80 11.96
N GLN A 59 20.93 -2.77 12.61
CA GLN A 59 21.01 -2.61 14.06
C GLN A 59 20.30 -3.72 14.82
N SER A 60 19.24 -4.33 14.23
CA SER A 60 18.60 -5.54 14.76
C SER A 60 19.39 -6.82 14.48
N GLY A 61 20.57 -6.73 13.83
CA GLY A 61 21.37 -7.89 13.45
C GLY A 61 20.86 -8.65 12.23
N VAL A 62 19.96 -8.04 11.43
CA VAL A 62 19.45 -8.62 10.18
C VAL A 62 20.49 -8.47 9.06
N ASN A 63 20.68 -9.52 8.28
CA ASN A 63 21.50 -9.48 7.06
C ASN A 63 20.67 -8.90 5.92
N VAL A 64 21.00 -7.69 5.46
CA VAL A 64 20.21 -6.92 4.51
C VAL A 64 20.91 -6.75 3.19
N ASP A 65 20.31 -7.28 2.13
CA ASP A 65 20.60 -6.93 0.74
C ASP A 65 19.48 -6.01 0.21
N SER A 66 19.71 -5.38 -0.94
CA SER A 66 18.72 -4.50 -1.55
C SER A 66 18.74 -4.55 -3.06
N VAL A 67 17.58 -4.30 -3.67
CA VAL A 67 17.39 -4.10 -5.10
C VAL A 67 16.60 -2.81 -5.33
N ILE A 68 17.07 -2.01 -6.30
CA ILE A 68 16.44 -0.74 -6.68
C ILE A 68 15.83 -0.95 -8.06
N LEU A 69 14.52 -0.72 -8.16
CA LEU A 69 13.75 -0.87 -9.38
C LEU A 69 13.51 0.49 -10.03
N PRO A 70 13.21 0.57 -11.32
CA PRO A 70 12.74 1.80 -11.94
C PRO A 70 11.41 2.24 -11.34
N ASP A 71 11.12 3.55 -11.37
CA ASP A 71 9.91 4.14 -10.80
C ASP A 71 8.82 4.33 -11.84
N GLY A 72 7.60 3.99 -11.50
CA GLY A 72 6.40 4.22 -12.30
C GLY A 72 5.56 2.95 -12.54
N GLU A 73 4.27 3.16 -12.80
CA GLU A 73 3.28 2.10 -13.04
C GLU A 73 3.63 1.21 -14.24
N GLN A 74 4.28 1.76 -15.27
CA GLN A 74 4.73 1.02 -16.45
C GLN A 74 5.76 -0.07 -16.13
N TYR A 75 6.42 0.00 -14.99
CA TYR A 75 7.40 -0.97 -14.54
C TYR A 75 6.82 -2.05 -13.62
N LYS A 76 5.53 -1.96 -13.30
CA LYS A 76 4.81 -3.00 -12.55
C LYS A 76 4.55 -4.21 -13.44
N SER A 77 5.57 -5.00 -13.74
CA SER A 77 5.55 -6.07 -14.75
C SER A 77 6.31 -7.31 -14.29
N LEU A 78 6.04 -8.46 -14.95
CA LEU A 78 6.80 -9.70 -14.73
C LEU A 78 8.28 -9.52 -15.03
N ALA A 79 8.64 -8.74 -16.06
CA ALA A 79 10.04 -8.49 -16.42
C ALA A 79 10.79 -7.75 -15.32
N VAL A 80 10.19 -6.74 -14.69
CA VAL A 80 10.79 -6.04 -13.55
C VAL A 80 10.79 -6.91 -12.30
N MET A 81 9.76 -7.72 -12.08
CA MET A 81 9.73 -8.69 -10.97
C MET A 81 10.86 -9.70 -11.07
N ASP A 82 11.25 -10.14 -12.27
CA ASP A 82 12.37 -11.04 -12.49
C ASP A 82 13.72 -10.45 -12.00
N THR A 83 13.87 -9.14 -12.00
CA THR A 83 15.06 -8.49 -11.42
C THR A 83 15.15 -8.70 -9.90
N VAL A 84 14.02 -8.78 -9.20
CA VAL A 84 13.97 -9.12 -7.77
C VAL A 84 14.39 -10.57 -7.56
N PHE A 85 13.91 -11.51 -8.39
CA PHE A 85 14.34 -12.92 -8.33
C PHE A 85 15.83 -13.06 -8.61
N THR A 86 16.32 -12.37 -9.61
CA THR A 86 17.76 -12.37 -9.94
C THR A 86 18.59 -11.87 -8.76
N ALA A 87 18.18 -10.77 -8.10
CA ALA A 87 18.88 -10.25 -6.93
C ALA A 87 18.88 -11.24 -5.75
N LEU A 88 17.76 -11.92 -5.51
CA LEU A 88 17.63 -12.96 -4.48
C LEU A 88 18.51 -14.17 -4.76
N LEU A 89 18.59 -14.61 -6.02
CA LEU A 89 19.38 -15.78 -6.43
C LEU A 89 20.88 -15.51 -6.51
N GLN A 90 21.29 -14.28 -6.81
CA GLN A 90 22.70 -13.87 -6.77
C GLN A 90 23.26 -13.79 -5.34
N LYS A 91 22.40 -13.71 -4.37
CA LYS A 91 22.70 -13.75 -2.95
C LYS A 91 22.12 -15.04 -2.35
N PRO A 92 22.65 -15.57 -1.26
CA PRO A 92 22.16 -16.82 -0.69
C PRO A 92 20.84 -16.66 0.07
N HIS A 93 19.81 -16.07 -0.56
CA HIS A 93 18.48 -15.93 0.02
C HIS A 93 17.69 -17.24 -0.06
N GLY A 94 17.43 -17.84 1.09
CA GLY A 94 16.68 -19.09 1.24
C GLY A 94 15.16 -18.89 1.43
N ARG A 95 14.49 -19.96 1.90
CA ARG A 95 13.04 -19.96 2.17
C ARG A 95 12.63 -19.11 3.37
N ASP A 96 13.54 -18.81 4.24
CA ASP A 96 13.39 -18.05 5.48
C ASP A 96 13.65 -16.55 5.28
N THR A 97 14.04 -16.15 4.06
CA THR A 97 14.19 -14.74 3.74
C THR A 97 12.88 -13.97 3.89
N THR A 98 12.99 -12.67 4.14
CA THR A 98 11.85 -11.76 4.17
C THR A 98 12.06 -10.64 3.16
N LEU A 99 11.11 -10.41 2.27
CA LEU A 99 11.14 -9.26 1.38
C LEU A 99 10.56 -8.05 2.12
N VAL A 100 11.20 -6.90 2.01
CA VAL A 100 10.74 -5.64 2.62
C VAL A 100 10.42 -4.66 1.49
N ALA A 101 9.13 -4.38 1.30
CA ALA A 101 8.63 -3.51 0.24
C ALA A 101 8.63 -2.05 0.71
N LEU A 102 9.68 -1.31 0.42
CA LEU A 102 9.79 0.12 0.75
C LEU A 102 9.32 0.98 -0.42
N GLY A 103 8.05 1.36 -0.43
CA GLY A 103 7.52 2.15 -1.55
C GLY A 103 6.01 2.35 -1.56
N GLY A 104 5.52 2.94 -2.63
CA GLY A 104 4.09 3.06 -2.93
C GLY A 104 3.46 1.73 -3.38
N GLY A 105 2.24 1.79 -3.90
CA GLY A 105 1.47 0.61 -4.31
C GLY A 105 2.18 -0.27 -5.35
N VAL A 106 2.92 0.32 -6.30
CA VAL A 106 3.68 -0.41 -7.32
C VAL A 106 4.71 -1.34 -6.67
N ILE A 107 5.54 -0.79 -5.77
CA ILE A 107 6.57 -1.56 -5.05
C ILE A 107 5.93 -2.58 -4.11
N GLY A 108 4.87 -2.19 -3.41
CA GLY A 108 4.14 -3.09 -2.51
C GLY A 108 3.59 -4.32 -3.22
N ASP A 109 2.86 -4.11 -4.32
CA ASP A 109 2.23 -5.17 -5.10
C ASP A 109 3.24 -6.09 -5.78
N LEU A 110 4.24 -5.50 -6.44
CA LEU A 110 5.28 -6.25 -7.13
C LEU A 110 6.09 -7.11 -6.14
N THR A 111 6.51 -6.51 -5.02
CA THR A 111 7.28 -7.22 -3.99
C THR A 111 6.45 -8.31 -3.31
N GLY A 112 5.18 -8.03 -3.01
CA GLY A 112 4.29 -9.02 -2.41
C GLY A 112 4.04 -10.20 -3.35
N PHE A 113 3.87 -9.96 -4.65
CA PHE A 113 3.73 -11.04 -5.64
C PHE A 113 5.05 -11.80 -5.84
N ALA A 114 6.19 -11.11 -5.83
CA ALA A 114 7.49 -11.77 -5.82
C ALA A 114 7.65 -12.67 -4.57
N ALA A 115 7.24 -12.20 -3.38
CA ALA A 115 7.27 -12.98 -2.16
C ALA A 115 6.36 -14.22 -2.23
N ALA A 116 5.16 -14.10 -2.81
CA ALA A 116 4.24 -15.21 -3.02
C ALA A 116 4.82 -16.29 -3.94
N SER A 117 5.64 -15.89 -4.90
CA SER A 117 6.18 -16.77 -5.95
C SER A 117 7.55 -17.34 -5.62
N TYR A 118 8.42 -16.58 -4.96
CA TYR A 118 9.78 -17.00 -4.62
C TYR A 118 9.77 -18.18 -3.64
N GLN A 119 10.50 -19.26 -3.96
CA GLN A 119 10.57 -20.47 -3.12
C GLN A 119 9.20 -21.06 -2.71
N ARG A 120 8.12 -20.79 -3.47
CA ARG A 120 6.71 -21.14 -3.22
C ARG A 120 6.09 -20.38 -2.04
N GLY A 121 6.62 -19.23 -1.73
CA GLY A 121 6.14 -18.34 -0.70
C GLY A 121 7.19 -18.06 0.39
N VAL A 122 7.55 -16.79 0.52
CA VAL A 122 8.39 -16.25 1.60
C VAL A 122 7.64 -15.11 2.31
N ARG A 123 8.09 -14.76 3.50
CA ARG A 123 7.50 -13.64 4.25
C ARG A 123 7.76 -12.31 3.52
N PHE A 124 6.85 -11.35 3.69
CA PHE A 124 7.15 -9.97 3.32
C PHE A 124 6.58 -8.97 4.33
N ILE A 125 7.21 -7.79 4.38
CA ILE A 125 6.82 -6.64 5.19
C ILE A 125 6.48 -5.50 4.23
N GLN A 126 5.35 -4.83 4.45
CA GLN A 126 4.97 -3.62 3.73
C GLN A 126 5.50 -2.39 4.48
N VAL A 127 6.16 -1.50 3.76
CA VAL A 127 6.65 -0.20 4.25
C VAL A 127 6.14 0.89 3.30
N PRO A 128 4.82 1.21 3.37
CA PRO A 128 4.16 2.09 2.42
C PRO A 128 4.61 3.54 2.58
N THR A 129 4.96 4.20 1.47
CA THR A 129 5.50 5.57 1.47
C THR A 129 4.58 6.62 0.88
N THR A 130 3.47 6.24 0.26
CA THR A 130 2.44 7.17 -0.23
C THR A 130 1.18 7.06 0.63
N LEU A 131 0.39 8.13 0.75
CA LEU A 131 -0.86 8.07 1.51
C LEU A 131 -1.79 6.98 0.96
N LEU A 132 -1.93 6.88 -0.37
CA LEU A 132 -2.71 5.83 -1.01
C LEU A 132 -2.27 4.43 -0.57
N SER A 133 -0.97 4.15 -0.53
CA SER A 133 -0.49 2.85 -0.08
C SER A 133 -0.68 2.63 1.43
N GLN A 134 -0.60 3.68 2.25
CA GLN A 134 -0.80 3.60 3.68
C GLN A 134 -2.25 3.27 4.06
N VAL A 135 -3.22 3.85 3.35
CA VAL A 135 -4.65 3.69 3.67
C VAL A 135 -5.31 2.56 2.89
N ASP A 136 -4.71 2.12 1.79
CA ASP A 136 -5.36 1.17 0.88
C ASP A 136 -4.46 0.00 0.49
N SER A 137 -3.53 0.14 -0.47
CA SER A 137 -2.90 -1.01 -1.12
C SER A 137 -2.06 -1.90 -0.21
N SER A 138 -1.55 -1.42 0.94
CA SER A 138 -0.81 -2.24 1.90
C SER A 138 -1.69 -3.17 2.75
N VAL A 139 -3.02 -3.06 2.68
CA VAL A 139 -3.95 -3.84 3.49
C VAL A 139 -4.76 -4.79 2.62
N GLY A 140 -4.82 -6.07 3.03
CA GLY A 140 -5.71 -7.06 2.41
C GLY A 140 -5.06 -7.95 1.37
N GLY A 141 -3.73 -7.94 1.24
CA GLY A 141 -2.93 -8.96 0.57
C GLY A 141 -3.13 -9.11 -0.94
N LYS A 142 -3.81 -8.19 -1.61
CA LYS A 142 -3.83 -8.15 -3.08
C LYS A 142 -2.45 -7.76 -3.56
N THR A 143 -1.78 -8.64 -4.29
CA THR A 143 -0.48 -8.40 -4.88
C THR A 143 -0.52 -8.77 -6.35
N ALA A 144 0.03 -7.93 -7.23
CA ALA A 144 -0.09 -8.15 -8.66
C ALA A 144 0.96 -7.41 -9.47
N VAL A 145 1.05 -7.81 -10.74
CA VAL A 145 1.73 -7.06 -11.80
C VAL A 145 0.78 -6.87 -12.98
N ASN A 146 1.10 -5.89 -13.82
CA ASN A 146 0.34 -5.57 -15.01
C ASN A 146 0.74 -6.47 -16.18
N HIS A 147 -0.20 -6.65 -17.10
CA HIS A 147 0.01 -7.24 -18.41
C HIS A 147 -0.37 -6.21 -19.49
N PRO A 148 0.20 -6.24 -20.70
CA PRO A 148 -0.21 -5.33 -21.78
C PRO A 148 -1.72 -5.33 -22.09
N LEU A 149 -2.42 -6.41 -21.77
CA LEU A 149 -3.86 -6.57 -21.98
C LEU A 149 -4.72 -6.25 -20.75
N GLY A 150 -4.13 -5.85 -19.61
CA GLY A 150 -4.91 -5.52 -18.42
C GLY A 150 -4.08 -5.21 -17.20
N LYS A 151 -4.56 -4.25 -16.40
CA LYS A 151 -3.95 -3.82 -15.13
C LYS A 151 -4.23 -4.87 -14.04
N ASN A 152 -3.21 -5.22 -13.25
CA ASN A 152 -3.30 -6.13 -12.09
C ASN A 152 -3.87 -7.54 -12.39
N MET A 153 -3.73 -8.03 -13.63
CA MET A 153 -4.33 -9.30 -14.06
C MET A 153 -3.54 -10.54 -13.61
N ILE A 154 -2.30 -10.37 -13.17
CA ILE A 154 -1.42 -11.47 -12.77
C ILE A 154 -0.97 -11.22 -11.34
N GLY A 155 -1.38 -12.08 -10.40
CA GLY A 155 -1.07 -11.85 -8.99
C GLY A 155 -1.49 -12.97 -8.06
N ALA A 156 -1.38 -12.69 -6.76
CA ALA A 156 -1.74 -13.61 -5.69
C ALA A 156 -2.33 -12.84 -4.50
N PHE A 157 -3.18 -13.52 -3.73
CA PHE A 157 -3.51 -13.07 -2.38
C PHE A 157 -2.39 -13.53 -1.43
N TRP A 158 -1.54 -12.60 -1.02
CA TRP A 158 -0.41 -12.86 -0.13
C TRP A 158 -0.36 -11.82 0.97
N GLN A 159 -0.60 -12.23 2.21
CA GLN A 159 -0.67 -11.29 3.34
C GLN A 159 0.74 -10.95 3.84
N PRO A 160 1.02 -9.68 4.17
CA PRO A 160 2.29 -9.31 4.81
C PRO A 160 2.33 -9.86 6.24
N VAL A 161 3.53 -10.03 6.80
CA VAL A 161 3.69 -10.39 8.21
C VAL A 161 3.64 -9.16 9.13
N SER A 162 3.85 -7.96 8.58
CA SER A 162 3.61 -6.67 9.25
C SER A 162 3.55 -5.54 8.23
N VAL A 163 2.94 -4.41 8.65
CA VAL A 163 2.92 -3.14 7.88
C VAL A 163 3.48 -2.04 8.76
N VAL A 164 4.45 -1.28 8.27
CA VAL A 164 5.15 -0.21 8.98
C VAL A 164 4.89 1.12 8.29
N VAL A 165 4.04 1.95 8.89
CA VAL A 165 3.61 3.24 8.34
C VAL A 165 4.33 4.38 9.06
N ASP A 166 5.35 4.94 8.43
CA ASP A 166 6.05 6.12 8.94
C ASP A 166 5.41 7.40 8.37
N LEU A 167 4.85 8.24 9.24
CA LEU A 167 4.20 9.49 8.84
C LEU A 167 5.17 10.49 8.21
N ASN A 168 6.45 10.41 8.54
CA ASN A 168 7.46 11.33 8.01
C ASN A 168 7.63 11.22 6.49
N CYS A 169 7.33 10.07 5.89
CA CYS A 169 7.46 9.93 4.44
C CYS A 169 6.41 10.76 3.67
N LEU A 170 5.30 11.15 4.29
CA LEU A 170 4.31 12.04 3.68
C LEU A 170 4.83 13.47 3.49
N LYS A 171 5.84 13.89 4.28
CA LYS A 171 6.45 15.23 4.19
C LYS A 171 7.25 15.42 2.89
N THR A 172 7.67 14.34 2.26
CA THR A 172 8.36 14.37 0.95
C THR A 172 7.46 13.96 -0.21
N LEU A 173 6.21 13.59 0.08
CA LEU A 173 5.24 13.18 -0.92
C LEU A 173 4.77 14.39 -1.73
N PRO A 174 4.75 14.34 -3.06
CA PRO A 174 4.18 15.41 -3.88
C PRO A 174 2.70 15.67 -3.53
N LYS A 175 2.29 16.93 -3.53
CA LYS A 175 0.90 17.33 -3.18
C LYS A 175 -0.15 16.61 -4.01
N ARG A 176 0.12 16.33 -5.28
CA ARG A 176 -0.76 15.60 -6.18
C ARG A 176 -0.97 14.16 -5.71
N GLU A 177 0.09 13.50 -5.26
CA GLU A 177 0.03 12.15 -4.68
C GLU A 177 -0.71 12.14 -3.33
N LEU A 178 -0.53 13.18 -2.50
CA LEU A 178 -1.29 13.33 -1.26
C LEU A 178 -2.79 13.45 -1.57
N ALA A 179 -3.17 14.30 -2.52
CA ALA A 179 -4.57 14.47 -2.94
C ALA A 179 -5.16 13.16 -3.50
N SER A 180 -4.38 12.42 -4.28
CA SER A 180 -4.77 11.10 -4.77
C SER A 180 -5.06 10.11 -3.62
N GLY A 181 -4.24 10.11 -2.58
CA GLY A 181 -4.49 9.30 -1.39
C GLY A 181 -5.73 9.74 -0.61
N LEU A 182 -5.97 11.06 -0.49
CA LEU A 182 -7.16 11.60 0.17
C LEU A 182 -8.47 11.21 -0.53
N ALA A 183 -8.47 10.98 -1.84
CA ALA A 183 -9.64 10.46 -2.54
C ALA A 183 -10.09 9.10 -2.00
N GLU A 184 -9.14 8.19 -1.74
CA GLU A 184 -9.42 6.89 -1.13
C GLU A 184 -9.87 7.03 0.34
N VAL A 185 -9.29 7.97 1.09
CA VAL A 185 -9.72 8.29 2.45
C VAL A 185 -11.20 8.73 2.46
N ILE A 186 -11.57 9.65 1.57
CA ILE A 186 -12.96 10.12 1.41
C ILE A 186 -13.88 8.96 1.05
N LYS A 187 -13.46 8.06 0.17
CA LYS A 187 -14.21 6.87 -0.21
C LYS A 187 -14.61 6.05 1.01
N TYR A 188 -13.71 5.78 1.96
CA TYR A 188 -14.03 5.05 3.19
C TYR A 188 -15.13 5.74 4.02
N GLY A 189 -15.04 7.05 4.17
CA GLY A 189 -16.07 7.83 4.86
C GLY A 189 -17.44 7.71 4.17
N VAL A 190 -17.46 7.84 2.85
CA VAL A 190 -18.70 7.77 2.05
C VAL A 190 -19.38 6.39 2.14
N ILE A 191 -18.62 5.30 2.08
CA ILE A 191 -19.19 3.94 1.94
C ILE A 191 -19.37 3.20 3.27
N LEU A 192 -18.57 3.50 4.30
CA LEU A 192 -18.53 2.68 5.52
C LEU A 192 -18.76 3.46 6.81
N ASP A 193 -18.45 4.78 6.85
CA ASP A 193 -18.44 5.53 8.12
C ASP A 193 -18.77 7.01 7.93
N GLY A 194 -20.05 7.35 8.08
CA GLY A 194 -20.52 8.74 7.96
C GLY A 194 -19.98 9.67 9.05
N GLU A 195 -19.66 9.16 10.26
CA GLU A 195 -19.04 9.96 11.32
C GLU A 195 -17.60 10.31 10.93
N PHE A 196 -16.87 9.34 10.36
CA PHE A 196 -15.54 9.59 9.81
C PHE A 196 -15.60 10.59 8.64
N PHE A 197 -16.62 10.51 7.77
CA PHE A 197 -16.80 11.49 6.70
C PHE A 197 -16.98 12.91 7.28
N SER A 198 -17.85 13.08 8.27
CA SER A 198 -18.03 14.37 8.95
C SER A 198 -16.77 14.85 9.66
N TRP A 199 -15.98 13.94 10.23
CA TRP A 199 -14.68 14.26 10.81
C TRP A 199 -13.70 14.78 9.73
N LEU A 200 -13.69 14.16 8.55
CA LEU A 200 -12.83 14.59 7.43
C LEU A 200 -13.18 16.02 6.99
N GLU A 201 -14.46 16.36 6.86
CA GLU A 201 -14.89 17.72 6.51
C GLU A 201 -14.36 18.78 7.50
N ASN A 202 -14.33 18.44 8.79
CA ASN A 202 -13.87 19.36 9.85
C ASN A 202 -12.33 19.38 10.03
N ASN A 203 -11.59 18.43 9.47
CA ASN A 203 -10.16 18.29 9.69
C ASN A 203 -9.33 18.32 8.39
N ILE A 204 -9.95 18.67 7.26
CA ILE A 204 -9.25 18.66 5.96
C ILE A 204 -8.02 19.57 5.93
N ASP A 205 -8.06 20.72 6.55
CA ASP A 205 -6.93 21.64 6.62
C ASP A 205 -5.76 21.05 7.43
N ALA A 206 -6.03 20.33 8.51
CA ALA A 206 -5.01 19.64 9.31
C ALA A 206 -4.38 18.50 8.50
N LEU A 207 -5.18 17.75 7.73
CA LEU A 207 -4.67 16.69 6.85
C LEU A 207 -3.80 17.26 5.72
N LEU A 208 -4.21 18.37 5.11
CA LEU A 208 -3.41 19.04 4.07
C LEU A 208 -2.12 19.67 4.65
N ALA A 209 -2.14 20.07 5.91
CA ALA A 209 -0.97 20.56 6.64
C ALA A 209 -0.06 19.41 7.14
N LEU A 210 -0.45 18.14 6.95
CA LEU A 210 0.23 16.94 7.43
C LEU A 210 0.42 16.95 8.97
N ASP A 211 -0.62 17.39 9.72
CA ASP A 211 -0.63 17.28 11.17
C ASP A 211 -0.50 15.80 11.58
N ASP A 212 0.52 15.49 12.35
CA ASP A 212 0.86 14.10 12.70
C ASP A 212 -0.29 13.38 13.43
N THR A 213 -1.07 14.10 14.27
CA THR A 213 -2.19 13.53 15.02
C THR A 213 -3.38 13.25 14.12
N ALA A 214 -3.73 14.20 13.27
CA ALA A 214 -4.81 14.05 12.30
C ALA A 214 -4.49 12.95 11.28
N MET A 215 -3.26 12.91 10.76
CA MET A 215 -2.81 11.88 9.82
C MET A 215 -2.79 10.49 10.46
N ALA A 216 -2.29 10.35 11.69
CA ALA A 216 -2.28 9.07 12.40
C ALA A 216 -3.71 8.53 12.59
N TYR A 217 -4.64 9.37 13.04
CA TYR A 217 -6.04 9.00 13.20
C TYR A 217 -6.69 8.60 11.86
N CYS A 218 -6.50 9.43 10.84
CA CYS A 218 -7.04 9.22 9.50
C CYS A 218 -6.59 7.87 8.90
N ILE A 219 -5.27 7.61 8.90
CA ILE A 219 -4.69 6.38 8.37
C ILE A 219 -5.17 5.17 9.19
N ARG A 220 -5.14 5.26 10.52
CA ARG A 220 -5.63 4.21 11.40
C ARG A 220 -7.09 3.86 11.09
N ARG A 221 -7.97 4.87 10.97
CA ARG A 221 -9.40 4.63 10.71
C ARG A 221 -9.63 3.97 9.35
N CYS A 222 -8.95 4.42 8.30
CA CYS A 222 -9.02 3.76 6.99
C CYS A 222 -8.55 2.30 7.05
N CYS A 223 -7.43 2.03 7.73
CA CYS A 223 -6.92 0.66 7.90
C CYS A 223 -7.90 -0.22 8.69
N GLU A 224 -8.55 0.30 9.75
CA GLU A 224 -9.58 -0.41 10.52
C GLU A 224 -10.77 -0.79 9.62
N LEU A 225 -11.34 0.18 8.91
CA LEU A 225 -12.48 -0.04 8.02
C LEU A 225 -12.14 -1.05 6.93
N LYS A 226 -10.95 -0.95 6.33
CA LYS A 226 -10.51 -1.92 5.34
C LYS A 226 -10.29 -3.30 5.96
N ALA A 227 -9.67 -3.38 7.13
CA ALA A 227 -9.43 -4.65 7.82
C ALA A 227 -10.72 -5.39 8.14
N GLU A 228 -11.78 -4.68 8.56
CA GLU A 228 -13.12 -5.24 8.80
C GLU A 228 -13.70 -5.88 7.52
N VAL A 229 -13.63 -5.15 6.39
CA VAL A 229 -14.10 -5.66 5.09
C VAL A 229 -13.27 -6.85 4.63
N VAL A 230 -11.94 -6.80 4.77
CA VAL A 230 -11.03 -7.90 4.39
C VAL A 230 -11.25 -9.13 5.27
N ALA A 231 -11.47 -8.96 6.58
CA ALA A 231 -11.77 -10.07 7.47
C ALA A 231 -13.08 -10.78 7.12
N ALA A 232 -14.07 -10.03 6.62
CA ALA A 232 -15.36 -10.57 6.20
C ALA A 232 -15.32 -11.20 4.77
N ASP A 233 -14.47 -10.65 3.88
CA ASP A 233 -14.37 -11.08 2.48
C ASP A 233 -12.94 -10.90 1.93
N GLU A 234 -12.03 -11.77 2.33
CA GLU A 234 -10.62 -11.68 1.94
C GLU A 234 -10.40 -11.75 0.43
N ARG A 235 -11.18 -12.59 -0.27
CA ARG A 235 -10.99 -12.89 -1.69
C ARG A 235 -11.89 -12.10 -2.65
N GLU A 236 -12.64 -11.10 -2.12
CA GLU A 236 -13.50 -10.23 -2.93
C GLU A 236 -14.57 -11.01 -3.70
N THR A 237 -15.30 -11.82 -2.97
CA THR A 237 -16.42 -12.60 -3.52
C THR A 237 -17.78 -11.91 -3.37
N GLY A 238 -17.85 -10.80 -2.63
CA GLY A 238 -19.08 -10.07 -2.34
C GLY A 238 -18.86 -8.71 -1.67
N LEU A 239 -18.80 -8.67 -0.34
CA LEU A 239 -18.78 -7.42 0.45
C LEU A 239 -17.62 -6.48 0.06
N ARG A 240 -16.45 -7.01 -0.22
CA ARG A 240 -15.27 -6.23 -0.57
C ARG A 240 -15.44 -5.44 -1.88
N ALA A 241 -16.40 -5.78 -2.73
CA ALA A 241 -16.74 -5.02 -3.93
C ALA A 241 -17.21 -3.59 -3.62
N LEU A 242 -17.72 -3.30 -2.40
CA LEU A 242 -18.06 -1.95 -1.97
C LEU A 242 -16.86 -0.99 -2.04
N LEU A 243 -15.64 -1.49 -1.83
CA LEU A 243 -14.42 -0.69 -1.93
C LEU A 243 -14.14 -0.17 -3.35
N ASN A 244 -14.89 -0.63 -4.35
CA ASN A 244 -14.75 -0.21 -5.75
C ASN A 244 -15.69 0.95 -6.13
N LEU A 245 -16.29 1.67 -5.16
CA LEU A 245 -17.07 2.87 -5.48
C LEU A 245 -16.22 3.85 -6.30
N GLY A 246 -16.76 4.31 -7.43
CA GLY A 246 -16.06 5.19 -8.37
C GLY A 246 -15.09 4.50 -9.31
N HIS A 247 -14.68 3.26 -9.06
CA HIS A 247 -13.64 2.58 -9.85
C HIS A 247 -14.08 2.26 -11.28
N THR A 248 -15.36 1.97 -11.55
CA THR A 248 -15.83 1.70 -12.92
C THR A 248 -15.58 2.90 -13.85
N PHE A 249 -15.96 4.10 -13.40
CA PHE A 249 -15.67 5.34 -14.12
C PHE A 249 -14.19 5.70 -14.06
N GLY A 250 -13.56 5.52 -12.89
CA GLY A 250 -12.15 5.82 -12.68
C GLY A 250 -11.24 5.03 -13.62
N HIS A 251 -11.43 3.73 -13.73
CA HIS A 251 -10.64 2.89 -14.65
C HIS A 251 -10.88 3.24 -16.12
N ALA A 252 -12.12 3.63 -16.50
CA ALA A 252 -12.39 4.13 -17.85
C ALA A 252 -11.61 5.42 -18.13
N ILE A 253 -11.56 6.36 -17.18
CA ILE A 253 -10.75 7.58 -17.28
C ILE A 253 -9.27 7.24 -17.43
N GLU A 254 -8.72 6.36 -16.56
CA GLU A 254 -7.31 5.95 -16.65
C GLU A 254 -6.97 5.33 -18.02
N ALA A 255 -7.87 4.50 -18.55
CA ALA A 255 -7.67 3.83 -19.84
C ALA A 255 -7.71 4.81 -21.03
N GLU A 256 -8.72 5.67 -21.10
CA GLU A 256 -8.89 6.63 -22.19
C GLU A 256 -7.84 7.73 -22.20
N MET A 257 -7.44 8.22 -21.00
CA MET A 257 -6.44 9.27 -20.87
C MET A 257 -5.00 8.76 -20.98
N GLY A 258 -4.81 7.44 -21.00
CA GLY A 258 -3.51 6.77 -20.97
C GLY A 258 -2.95 6.67 -19.54
N TYR A 259 -2.50 5.48 -19.19
CA TYR A 259 -1.97 5.19 -17.86
C TYR A 259 -0.82 6.14 -17.47
N GLY A 260 -0.89 6.71 -16.27
CA GLY A 260 0.11 7.63 -15.72
C GLY A 260 -0.19 9.11 -15.94
N ASN A 261 -1.13 9.50 -16.81
CA ASN A 261 -1.56 10.89 -16.98
C ASN A 261 -2.45 11.34 -15.82
N TRP A 262 -3.37 10.49 -15.41
CA TRP A 262 -4.17 10.66 -14.19
C TRP A 262 -3.66 9.72 -13.12
N LEU A 263 -3.53 10.22 -11.88
CA LEU A 263 -3.28 9.36 -10.74
C LEU A 263 -4.55 8.57 -10.41
N HIS A 264 -4.38 7.37 -9.86
CA HIS A 264 -5.50 6.49 -9.53
C HIS A 264 -6.59 7.18 -8.70
N GLY A 265 -6.21 7.82 -7.59
CA GLY A 265 -7.18 8.53 -6.74
C GLY A 265 -7.84 9.74 -7.41
N GLU A 266 -7.18 10.43 -8.34
CA GLU A 266 -7.80 11.49 -9.14
C GLU A 266 -8.95 10.93 -9.99
N ALA A 267 -8.70 9.81 -10.65
CA ALA A 267 -9.69 9.13 -11.48
C ALA A 267 -10.83 8.57 -10.64
N VAL A 268 -10.53 7.98 -9.48
CA VAL A 268 -11.54 7.47 -8.53
C VAL A 268 -12.37 8.59 -7.95
N ALA A 269 -11.78 9.75 -7.60
CA ALA A 269 -12.54 10.92 -7.11
C ALA A 269 -13.56 11.41 -8.13
N ALA A 270 -13.13 11.59 -9.38
CA ALA A 270 -14.05 11.93 -10.46
C ALA A 270 -15.14 10.85 -10.65
N GLY A 271 -14.75 9.59 -10.61
CA GLY A 271 -15.65 8.45 -10.73
C GLY A 271 -16.69 8.35 -9.61
N MET A 272 -16.33 8.69 -8.37
CA MET A 272 -17.28 8.76 -7.25
C MET A 272 -18.35 9.82 -7.47
N VAL A 273 -17.97 11.01 -7.97
CA VAL A 273 -18.93 12.09 -8.29
C VAL A 273 -19.86 11.66 -9.42
N MET A 274 -19.34 11.00 -10.46
CA MET A 274 -20.15 10.48 -11.55
C MET A 274 -21.13 9.41 -11.07
N ALA A 275 -20.69 8.46 -10.26
CA ALA A 275 -21.55 7.41 -9.68
C ALA A 275 -22.66 8.00 -8.82
N ALA A 276 -22.36 8.99 -7.96
CA ALA A 276 -23.34 9.66 -7.12
C ALA A 276 -24.41 10.40 -7.95
N ARG A 277 -24.02 11.09 -9.02
CA ARG A 277 -24.95 11.78 -9.94
C ARG A 277 -25.85 10.79 -10.67
N THR A 278 -25.30 9.74 -11.25
CA THR A 278 -26.07 8.71 -11.97
C THR A 278 -27.15 8.12 -11.06
N ARG A 279 -26.80 7.79 -9.81
CA ARG A 279 -27.77 7.26 -8.84
C ARG A 279 -28.88 8.27 -8.48
N SER A 280 -28.54 9.56 -8.36
CA SER A 280 -29.55 10.59 -8.03
C SER A 280 -30.53 10.81 -9.15
N GLU A 281 -30.12 10.67 -10.41
CA GLU A 281 -30.99 10.76 -11.59
C GLU A 281 -31.97 9.58 -11.69
N GLU A 282 -31.56 8.37 -11.31
CA GLU A 282 -32.45 7.20 -11.27
C GLU A 282 -33.58 7.33 -10.26
N HIS A 283 -33.40 8.09 -9.18
CA HIS A 283 -34.44 8.32 -8.16
C HIS A 283 -35.36 9.50 -8.44
N THR A 284 -35.11 10.29 -9.47
CA THR A 284 -35.93 11.44 -9.90
C THR A 284 -36.79 11.15 -11.13
N SER A 285 -36.67 9.99 -11.69
CA SER A 285 -37.49 9.45 -12.79
C SER A 285 -38.46 8.36 -12.27
#